data_bf95679737e15e340ed0b8f34c97fd15
#
_entry.id   bf95679737e15e340ed0b8f34c97fd15
#
_cell.length_a   1.000
_cell.length_b   1.000
_cell.length_c   1.000
_cell.angle_alpha   90.00
_cell.angle_beta   90.00
_cell.angle_gamma   90.00
#
_symmetry.space_group_name_H-M   'P 1'
#
loop_
_entity.id
_entity.type
_entity.pdbx_description
1 polymer ?
#
loop_
_entity_poly.entity_id
_entity_poly.type
_entity_poly.pdbx_seq_one_letter_code
_entity_poly.pdbx_strand_id
1 'polypeptide(L)'
;MKQQIRRILALALVVLALAAIFTGCAKKPGKALTVDVTHGDGTTKTFTVKTDAENLGAALVEDKEIGVTGEDSDYGIFITTVDGEAASNEEQTFWSISKDGVDLEVGADSQPIADGEHYELT
;
A
#
# COMPACT_ATOMS: atom_id res chain seq x y z
N MET A 1 -51.80 -6.75 -6.61
CA MET A 1 -50.73 -5.85 -7.11
C MET A 1 -50.06 -5.07 -6.01
N LYS A 2 -50.78 -4.38 -5.14
CA LYS A 2 -50.18 -3.60 -4.06
C LYS A 2 -49.41 -4.45 -3.02
N GLN A 3 -49.80 -5.68 -2.78
CA GLN A 3 -49.10 -6.57 -1.84
C GLN A 3 -47.80 -7.13 -2.40
N GLN A 4 -47.67 -7.31 -3.70
CA GLN A 4 -46.45 -7.79 -4.35
C GLN A 4 -45.37 -6.71 -4.36
N ILE A 5 -45.77 -5.48 -4.62
CA ILE A 5 -44.84 -4.32 -4.60
C ILE A 5 -44.28 -4.11 -3.20
N ARG A 6 -45.09 -4.26 -2.17
CA ARG A 6 -44.62 -4.17 -0.76
C ARG A 6 -43.63 -5.27 -0.40
N ARG A 7 -43.84 -6.49 -0.89
CA ARG A 7 -42.91 -7.62 -0.68
C ARG A 7 -41.60 -7.42 -1.39
N ILE A 8 -41.62 -6.91 -2.62
CA ILE A 8 -40.42 -6.61 -3.39
C ILE A 8 -39.63 -5.46 -2.76
N LEU A 9 -40.30 -4.42 -2.30
CA LEU A 9 -39.67 -3.31 -1.59
C LEU A 9 -39.05 -3.74 -0.26
N ALA A 10 -39.72 -4.62 0.50
CA ALA A 10 -39.18 -5.16 1.75
C ALA A 10 -37.96 -6.05 1.50
N LEU A 11 -37.97 -6.86 0.45
CA LEU A 11 -36.82 -7.68 0.04
C LEU A 11 -35.64 -6.80 -0.42
N ALA A 12 -35.88 -5.76 -1.17
CA ALA A 12 -34.86 -4.83 -1.62
C ALA A 12 -34.21 -4.09 -0.42
N LEU A 13 -34.99 -3.70 0.56
CA LEU A 13 -34.50 -3.09 1.80
C LEU A 13 -33.62 -4.03 2.62
N VAL A 14 -33.99 -5.30 2.71
CA VAL A 14 -33.22 -6.32 3.44
C VAL A 14 -31.89 -6.60 2.71
N VAL A 15 -31.89 -6.66 1.40
CA VAL A 15 -30.66 -6.84 0.61
C VAL A 15 -29.71 -5.63 0.75
N LEU A 16 -30.26 -4.42 0.76
CA LEU A 16 -29.47 -3.20 1.00
C LEU A 16 -28.89 -3.16 2.41
N ALA A 17 -29.63 -3.59 3.42
CA ALA A 17 -29.15 -3.65 4.80
C ALA A 17 -28.04 -4.70 4.96
N LEU A 18 -28.18 -5.86 4.31
CA LEU A 18 -27.14 -6.90 4.28
C LEU A 18 -25.86 -6.41 3.58
N ALA A 19 -25.98 -5.70 2.46
CA ALA A 19 -24.83 -5.12 1.78
C ALA A 19 -24.13 -4.08 2.65
N ALA A 20 -24.85 -3.25 3.39
CA ALA A 20 -24.28 -2.28 4.33
C ALA A 20 -23.55 -2.97 5.51
N ILE A 21 -24.09 -4.09 6.01
CA ILE A 21 -23.43 -4.89 7.07
C ILE A 21 -22.13 -5.52 6.53
N PHE A 22 -22.13 -6.05 5.32
CA PHE A 22 -20.92 -6.58 4.69
C PHE A 22 -19.86 -5.49 4.48
N THR A 23 -20.26 -4.31 4.07
CA THR A 23 -19.35 -3.18 3.91
C THR A 23 -18.80 -2.70 5.26
N GLY A 24 -19.59 -2.78 6.33
CA GLY A 24 -19.14 -2.43 7.67
C GLY A 24 -18.27 -3.48 8.35
N CYS A 25 -18.34 -4.76 7.90
CA CYS A 25 -17.52 -5.85 8.42
C CYS A 25 -16.22 -6.05 7.63
N ALA A 26 -16.11 -5.51 6.41
CA ALA A 26 -14.85 -5.47 5.68
C ALA A 26 -13.91 -4.51 6.42
N LYS A 27 -12.89 -5.06 7.07
CA LYS A 27 -11.85 -4.25 7.70
C LYS A 27 -11.22 -3.35 6.65
N LYS A 28 -11.54 -2.07 6.70
CA LYS A 28 -10.78 -1.10 5.93
C LYS A 28 -9.36 -1.06 6.49
N PRO A 29 -8.32 -1.09 5.65
CA PRO A 29 -6.97 -0.86 6.13
C PRO A 29 -6.92 0.41 6.97
N GLY A 30 -6.30 0.31 8.15
CA GLY A 30 -6.27 1.43 9.10
C GLY A 30 -5.35 2.57 8.69
N LYS A 31 -4.48 2.33 7.70
CA LYS A 31 -3.47 3.28 7.26
C LYS A 31 -3.50 3.40 5.75
N ALA A 32 -3.36 4.63 5.26
CA ALA A 32 -3.14 4.94 3.86
C ALA A 32 -1.86 5.76 3.75
N LEU A 33 -0.88 5.25 3.02
CA LEU A 33 0.40 5.91 2.79
C LEU A 33 0.45 6.42 1.36
N THR A 34 1.08 7.56 1.16
CA THR A 34 1.44 8.02 -0.18
C THR A 34 2.88 7.66 -0.43
N VAL A 35 3.15 6.96 -1.52
CA VAL A 35 4.50 6.55 -1.91
C VAL A 35 4.80 7.04 -3.31
N ASP A 36 5.77 7.93 -3.43
CA ASP A 36 6.27 8.41 -4.72
C ASP A 36 7.47 7.56 -5.14
N VAL A 37 7.39 6.98 -6.33
CA VAL A 37 8.47 6.19 -6.91
C VAL A 37 9.08 6.99 -8.04
N THR A 38 10.34 7.34 -7.90
CA THR A 38 11.10 8.02 -8.96
C THR A 38 12.04 7.03 -9.63
N HIS A 39 11.79 6.77 -10.90
CA HIS A 39 12.59 5.87 -11.71
C HIS A 39 13.92 6.49 -12.15
N GLY A 40 14.84 5.65 -12.59
CA GLY A 40 16.15 6.11 -13.05
C GLY A 40 16.11 7.05 -14.26
N ASP A 41 15.03 7.06 -15.03
CA ASP A 41 14.80 8.00 -16.13
C ASP A 41 14.25 9.36 -15.68
N GLY A 42 14.02 9.54 -14.39
CA GLY A 42 13.48 10.77 -13.81
C GLY A 42 11.97 10.83 -13.71
N THR A 43 11.25 9.82 -14.21
CA THR A 43 9.79 9.81 -14.08
C THR A 43 9.35 9.43 -12.66
N THR A 44 8.31 10.11 -12.16
CA THR A 44 7.76 9.84 -10.83
C THR A 44 6.33 9.34 -10.96
N LYS A 45 6.04 8.27 -10.23
CA LYS A 45 4.70 7.70 -10.14
C LYS A 45 4.27 7.63 -8.68
N THR A 46 3.07 8.09 -8.39
CA THR A 46 2.53 8.13 -7.03
C THR A 46 1.59 6.96 -6.80
N PHE A 47 1.81 6.24 -5.71
CA PHE A 47 0.96 5.14 -5.26
C PHE A 47 0.31 5.48 -3.93
N THR A 48 -0.91 5.01 -3.75
CA THR A 48 -1.56 5.00 -2.44
C THR A 48 -1.51 3.58 -1.91
N VAL A 49 -0.77 3.38 -0.82
CA VAL A 49 -0.62 2.06 -0.19
C VAL A 49 -1.56 1.99 1.01
N LYS A 50 -2.56 1.13 0.93
CA LYS A 50 -3.51 0.89 2.02
C LYS A 50 -3.09 -0.37 2.75
N THR A 51 -2.87 -0.26 4.06
CA THR A 51 -2.29 -1.36 4.83
C THR A 51 -2.67 -1.32 6.30
N ASP A 52 -2.68 -2.50 6.93
CA ASP A 52 -2.72 -2.66 8.38
C ASP A 52 -1.35 -3.04 8.95
N ALA A 53 -0.32 -3.10 8.13
CA ALA A 53 1.02 -3.46 8.55
C ALA A 53 1.58 -2.47 9.57
N GLU A 54 2.46 -2.93 10.44
CA GLU A 54 3.07 -2.11 11.49
C GLU A 54 4.32 -1.38 11.00
N ASN A 55 4.96 -1.87 9.94
CA ASN A 55 6.17 -1.29 9.39
C ASN A 55 6.09 -1.09 7.88
N LEU A 56 6.96 -0.24 7.37
CA LEU A 56 6.99 0.14 5.96
C LEU A 56 7.34 -1.04 5.05
N GLY A 57 8.29 -1.88 5.45
CA GLY A 57 8.71 -3.02 4.65
C GLY A 57 7.58 -3.97 4.35
N ALA A 58 6.83 -4.36 5.37
CA ALA A 58 5.65 -5.22 5.20
C ALA A 58 4.57 -4.58 4.36
N ALA A 59 4.31 -3.27 4.56
CA ALA A 59 3.33 -2.52 3.78
C ALA A 59 3.68 -2.50 2.29
N LEU A 60 4.93 -2.26 1.94
CA LEU A 60 5.37 -2.20 0.55
C LEU A 60 5.33 -3.57 -0.12
N VAL A 61 5.72 -4.62 0.58
CA VAL A 61 5.76 -5.98 0.02
C VAL A 61 4.37 -6.54 -0.23
N GLU A 62 3.40 -6.23 0.63
CA GLU A 62 2.03 -6.71 0.45
C GLU A 62 1.27 -5.98 -0.66
N ASP A 63 1.68 -4.76 -1.03
CA ASP A 63 1.02 -3.98 -2.08
C ASP A 63 1.48 -4.45 -3.45
N LYS A 64 0.56 -5.04 -4.22
CA LYS A 64 0.86 -5.60 -5.53
C LYS A 64 0.99 -4.56 -6.64
N GLU A 65 0.40 -3.38 -6.46
CA GLU A 65 0.46 -2.32 -7.46
C GLU A 65 1.85 -1.68 -7.54
N ILE A 66 2.47 -1.42 -6.38
CA ILE A 66 3.81 -0.85 -6.32
C ILE A 66 4.89 -1.87 -6.69
N GLY A 67 4.61 -3.17 -6.51
CA GLY A 67 5.49 -4.23 -6.98
C GLY A 67 6.88 -4.21 -6.36
N VAL A 68 6.97 -4.03 -5.03
CA VAL A 68 8.23 -4.05 -4.32
C VAL A 68 8.67 -5.49 -4.04
N THR A 69 9.88 -5.82 -4.47
CA THR A 69 10.54 -7.08 -4.09
C THR A 69 11.91 -6.79 -3.53
N GLY A 70 12.42 -7.71 -2.74
CA GLY A 70 13.72 -7.55 -2.12
C GLY A 70 14.24 -8.83 -1.53
N GLU A 71 15.40 -8.76 -0.92
CA GLU A 71 16.07 -9.87 -0.25
C GLU A 71 16.13 -9.61 1.24
N ASP A 72 15.94 -10.67 2.04
CA ASP A 72 16.10 -10.55 3.49
C ASP A 72 17.59 -10.37 3.84
N SER A 73 17.85 -9.45 4.76
CA SER A 73 19.20 -9.20 5.26
C SER A 73 19.18 -9.08 6.79
N ASP A 74 20.35 -9.03 7.40
CA ASP A 74 20.49 -8.83 8.86
C ASP A 74 19.90 -7.48 9.33
N TYR A 75 19.71 -6.55 8.41
CA TYR A 75 19.15 -5.21 8.66
C TYR A 75 17.71 -5.06 8.20
N GLY A 76 17.03 -6.16 7.87
CA GLY A 76 15.69 -6.18 7.30
C GLY A 76 15.70 -6.38 5.80
N ILE A 77 14.61 -6.05 5.12
CA ILE A 77 14.50 -6.22 3.68
C ILE A 77 15.38 -5.23 2.92
N PHE A 78 16.18 -5.76 2.01
CA PHE A 78 16.93 -4.97 1.03
C PHE A 78 16.12 -4.92 -0.27
N ILE A 79 15.56 -3.76 -0.59
CA ILE A 79 14.68 -3.59 -1.74
C ILE A 79 15.51 -3.64 -3.02
N THR A 80 15.15 -4.54 -3.93
CA THR A 80 15.85 -4.74 -5.19
C THR A 80 15.04 -4.27 -6.40
N THR A 81 13.72 -4.36 -6.35
CA THR A 81 12.84 -3.99 -7.46
C THR A 81 11.65 -3.19 -6.96
N VAL A 82 11.33 -2.10 -7.64
CA VAL A 82 10.15 -1.27 -7.37
C VAL A 82 9.50 -0.93 -8.71
N ASP A 83 8.19 -1.15 -8.82
CA ASP A 83 7.39 -0.84 -10.00
C ASP A 83 8.06 -1.32 -11.32
N GLY A 84 8.58 -2.56 -11.28
CA GLY A 84 9.20 -3.20 -12.43
C GLY A 84 10.66 -2.79 -12.71
N GLU A 85 11.22 -1.85 -11.97
CA GLU A 85 12.61 -1.41 -12.14
C GLU A 85 13.51 -2.05 -11.09
N ALA A 86 14.48 -2.82 -11.55
CA ALA A 86 15.46 -3.46 -10.67
C ALA A 86 16.68 -2.58 -10.47
N ALA A 87 17.18 -2.52 -9.23
CA ALA A 87 18.48 -1.93 -8.95
C ALA A 87 19.59 -2.78 -9.59
N SER A 88 20.65 -2.15 -10.05
CA SER A 88 21.74 -2.82 -10.74
C SER A 88 23.07 -2.60 -10.02
N ASN A 89 23.70 -3.71 -9.61
CA ASN A 89 25.04 -3.66 -9.04
C ASN A 89 26.10 -3.20 -10.08
N GLU A 90 25.87 -3.53 -11.34
CA GLU A 90 26.77 -3.13 -12.44
C GLU A 90 26.75 -1.61 -12.66
N GLU A 91 25.58 -1.00 -12.54
CA GLU A 91 25.39 0.45 -12.66
C GLU A 91 25.53 1.17 -11.32
N GLN A 92 25.78 0.43 -10.24
CA GLN A 92 25.89 0.96 -8.87
C GLN A 92 24.63 1.71 -8.44
N THR A 93 23.46 1.19 -8.82
CA THR A 93 22.17 1.74 -8.40
C THR A 93 21.58 0.96 -7.24
N PHE A 94 20.80 1.63 -6.43
CA PHE A 94 20.05 1.03 -5.34
C PHE A 94 18.78 1.84 -5.08
N TRP A 95 17.80 1.21 -4.47
CA TRP A 95 16.58 1.91 -4.07
C TRP A 95 16.76 2.54 -2.68
N SER A 96 16.59 3.84 -2.62
CA SER A 96 16.68 4.63 -1.40
C SER A 96 15.28 5.01 -0.93
N ILE A 97 15.05 5.01 0.37
CA ILE A 97 13.76 5.35 0.98
C ILE A 97 13.93 6.63 1.78
N SER A 98 13.05 7.59 1.54
CA SER A 98 12.95 8.80 2.35
C SER A 98 11.51 9.02 2.84
N LYS A 99 11.37 9.75 3.92
CA LYS A 99 10.09 10.18 4.47
C LYS A 99 10.08 11.70 4.50
N ASP A 100 9.11 12.30 3.79
CA ASP A 100 8.97 13.77 3.68
C ASP A 100 10.28 14.44 3.24
N GLY A 101 11.03 13.80 2.35
CA GLY A 101 12.28 14.31 1.82
C GLY A 101 13.52 14.03 2.67
N VAL A 102 13.38 13.30 3.78
CA VAL A 102 14.50 12.95 4.67
C VAL A 102 14.78 11.45 4.59
N ASP A 103 16.00 11.09 4.29
CA ASP A 103 16.39 9.68 4.21
C ASP A 103 16.14 8.95 5.52
N LEU A 104 15.66 7.69 5.42
CA LEU A 104 15.46 6.86 6.61
C LEU A 104 16.79 6.47 7.23
N GLU A 105 16.87 6.54 8.57
CA GLU A 105 18.02 6.10 9.35
C GLU A 105 17.96 4.61 9.68
N VAL A 106 16.81 3.97 9.44
CA VAL A 106 16.57 2.55 9.72
C VAL A 106 16.08 1.85 8.46
N GLY A 107 16.19 0.52 8.42
CA GLY A 107 15.63 -0.28 7.34
C GLY A 107 14.11 -0.20 7.30
N ALA A 108 13.53 -0.54 6.15
CA ALA A 108 12.08 -0.48 5.95
C ALA A 108 11.32 -1.33 6.99
N ASP A 109 11.85 -2.49 7.35
CA ASP A 109 11.23 -3.38 8.34
C ASP A 109 11.25 -2.82 9.76
N SER A 110 12.11 -1.85 10.02
CA SER A 110 12.23 -1.17 11.31
C SER A 110 11.56 0.18 11.35
N GLN A 111 10.98 0.62 10.24
CA GLN A 111 10.30 1.91 10.15
C GLN A 111 8.82 1.74 10.51
N PRO A 112 8.36 2.24 11.67
CA PRO A 112 6.93 2.24 11.99
C PRO A 112 6.20 3.21 11.08
N ILE A 113 4.97 2.88 10.74
CA ILE A 113 4.14 3.68 9.86
C ILE A 113 2.85 4.12 10.55
N ALA A 114 2.35 5.29 10.14
CA ALA A 114 1.07 5.83 10.58
C ALA A 114 0.27 6.31 9.38
N ASP A 115 -1.04 6.41 9.56
CA ASP A 115 -1.93 6.88 8.51
C ASP A 115 -1.56 8.30 8.05
N GLY A 116 -1.58 8.52 6.75
CA GLY A 116 -1.32 9.81 6.14
C GLY A 116 0.15 10.14 5.89
N GLU A 117 1.07 9.23 6.18
CA GLU A 117 2.49 9.46 5.95
C GLU A 117 2.85 9.41 4.46
N HIS A 118 3.92 10.11 4.11
CA HIS A 118 4.43 10.20 2.73
C HIS A 118 5.86 9.67 2.67
N TYR A 119 6.09 8.71 1.79
CA TYR A 119 7.40 8.10 1.55
C TYR A 119 7.79 8.25 0.09
N GLU A 120 9.07 8.24 -0.18
CA GLU A 120 9.65 8.30 -1.52
C GLU A 120 10.64 7.16 -1.71
N LEU A 121 10.54 6.49 -2.86
CA LEU A 121 11.50 5.50 -3.32
C LEU A 121 12.22 6.06 -4.55
N THR A 122 13.52 6.18 -4.47
CA THR A 122 14.33 6.73 -5.57
C THR A 122 15.54 5.88 -5.89
#